data_45b0aa3164fc0fd678c94a6b2d583a94
#
_entry.id   45b0aa3164fc0fd678c94a6b2d583a94
#
_cell.length_a   1.000
_cell.length_b   1.000
_cell.length_c   1.000
_cell.angle_alpha   90.00
_cell.angle_beta   90.00
_cell.angle_gamma   90.00
#
_symmetry.space_group_name_H-M   'P 1'
#
loop_
_entity.id
_entity.type
_entity.pdbx_description
1 polymer ?
#
loop_
_entity_poly.entity_id
_entity_poly.type
_entity_poly.pdbx_seq_one_letter_code
_entity_poly.pdbx_strand_id
1 'polypeptide(L)'
;MSVSIERSINETRASAKPVNGSRLFVASCLALLVTSLTFALRAKIEGVFHESYGLTREEIGWAFGPAFWGFTIAMFLGGAIIDQVKTRNVLRSAFVCHLVGLSVLLFAKDKALLFAANVFIGLANGGVEAACNPLITTLFPDDKTKMLNRFHVWFPGGIVIGGILSWLLVSQLNLPWQALTAVLFVPLALYGWLFFGETVPETERVASGVSYRDMFRNTGAPCTIIALVGFMILATSMPIAIDFGAVVTWVLLGLVAIAIVVESLVINKTSLLFPCMVFCMFLTASTELGTNQFTGALLEKTRIDPLIVLVVVTGIMALGRYFAGPLVHKLSTLGVLLVSAIISTIGLYLYSTLEGTGATLFAAIVFAVGVCYFWPTMLGFISEYLPKTGALGLSVLGGAGMVGTSFVLPIMGHSIDTAGPQQTLRSMTALPAVLVVVFALLALYLRKRRSGNTH
;
A
#
# COMPACT_ATOMS: atom_id res chain seq x y z
N MET A 1 3.63 42.74 -27.61
CA MET A 1 3.51 41.26 -27.60
C MET A 1 3.61 40.65 -26.20
N SER A 2 4.48 41.09 -25.27
CA SER A 2 4.58 40.56 -23.89
C SER A 2 3.36 40.87 -23.03
N VAL A 3 2.80 42.09 -23.09
CA VAL A 3 1.63 42.53 -22.29
C VAL A 3 0.33 41.78 -22.67
N SER A 4 0.17 41.41 -23.93
CA SER A 4 -0.98 40.61 -24.39
C SER A 4 -0.93 39.16 -23.94
N ILE A 5 0.28 38.60 -23.82
CA ILE A 5 0.52 37.24 -23.32
C ILE A 5 0.29 37.18 -21.80
N GLU A 6 0.81 38.16 -21.05
CA GLU A 6 0.55 38.26 -19.61
C GLU A 6 -0.94 38.48 -19.28
N ARG A 7 -1.63 39.30 -20.05
CA ARG A 7 -3.08 39.49 -19.90
C ARG A 7 -3.85 38.20 -20.19
N SER A 8 -3.55 37.49 -21.26
CA SER A 8 -4.13 36.19 -21.58
C SER A 8 -3.85 35.13 -20.52
N ILE A 9 -2.65 35.09 -19.95
CA ILE A 9 -2.29 34.18 -18.85
C ILE A 9 -3.07 34.52 -17.57
N ASN A 10 -3.20 35.81 -17.26
CA ASN A 10 -3.96 36.26 -16.08
C ASN A 10 -5.46 36.05 -16.24
N GLU A 11 -6.03 36.28 -17.43
CA GLU A 11 -7.43 35.98 -17.74
C GLU A 11 -7.72 34.47 -17.70
N THR A 12 -6.80 33.63 -18.17
CA THR A 12 -6.92 32.17 -18.09
C THR A 12 -6.79 31.67 -16.63
N ARG A 13 -5.96 32.30 -15.79
CA ARG A 13 -5.89 32.03 -14.35
C ARG A 13 -7.14 32.50 -13.59
N ALA A 14 -7.70 33.63 -13.97
CA ALA A 14 -8.91 34.17 -13.34
C ALA A 14 -10.19 33.38 -13.67
N SER A 15 -10.21 32.63 -14.80
CA SER A 15 -11.34 31.78 -15.22
C SER A 15 -11.27 30.34 -14.68
N ALA A 16 -10.16 29.95 -14.04
CA ALA A 16 -10.01 28.60 -13.51
C ALA A 16 -10.89 28.45 -12.24
N LYS A 17 -11.77 27.44 -12.24
CA LYS A 17 -12.57 27.09 -11.07
C LYS A 17 -11.62 26.83 -9.88
N PRO A 18 -11.87 27.44 -8.70
CA PRO A 18 -11.01 27.25 -7.53
C PRO A 18 -10.95 25.78 -7.13
N VAL A 19 -9.80 25.35 -6.63
CA VAL A 19 -9.60 23.97 -6.14
C VAL A 19 -10.42 23.75 -4.88
N ASN A 20 -11.34 22.78 -4.91
CA ASN A 20 -12.10 22.37 -3.73
C ASN A 20 -11.36 21.21 -3.01
N GLY A 21 -10.44 21.58 -2.11
CA GLY A 21 -9.61 20.60 -1.40
C GLY A 21 -10.41 19.60 -0.55
N SER A 22 -11.47 20.04 0.11
CA SER A 22 -12.32 19.16 0.93
C SER A 22 -13.05 18.13 0.08
N ARG A 23 -13.61 18.53 -1.07
CA ARG A 23 -14.29 17.63 -1.99
C ARG A 23 -13.32 16.61 -2.60
N LEU A 24 -12.13 17.06 -3.02
CA LEU A 24 -11.08 16.18 -3.53
C LEU A 24 -10.59 15.19 -2.47
N PHE A 25 -10.46 15.63 -1.22
CA PHE A 25 -10.08 14.74 -0.10
C PHE A 25 -11.13 13.66 0.13
N VAL A 26 -12.43 14.01 0.20
CA VAL A 26 -13.51 13.04 0.37
C VAL A 26 -13.59 12.06 -0.81
N ALA A 27 -13.45 12.57 -2.03
CA ALA A 27 -13.40 11.72 -3.24
C ALA A 27 -12.25 10.72 -3.20
N SER A 28 -11.06 11.17 -2.76
CA SER A 28 -9.89 10.30 -2.57
C SER A 28 -10.16 9.23 -1.50
N CYS A 29 -10.77 9.58 -0.38
CA CYS A 29 -11.14 8.65 0.68
C CYS A 29 -12.13 7.57 0.17
N LEU A 30 -13.13 7.96 -0.62
CA LEU A 30 -14.08 7.01 -1.22
C LEU A 30 -13.41 6.12 -2.28
N ALA A 31 -12.47 6.64 -3.06
CA ALA A 31 -11.71 5.84 -4.01
C ALA A 31 -10.85 4.77 -3.28
N LEU A 32 -10.21 5.14 -2.18
CA LEU A 32 -9.47 4.19 -1.33
C LEU A 32 -10.40 3.21 -0.62
N LEU A 33 -11.61 3.62 -0.24
CA LEU A 33 -12.64 2.72 0.29
C LEU A 33 -13.01 1.65 -0.73
N VAL A 34 -13.24 2.00 -2.01
CA VAL A 34 -13.50 1.01 -3.07
C VAL A 34 -12.33 0.03 -3.17
N THR A 35 -11.09 0.53 -3.20
CA THR A 35 -9.87 -0.30 -3.18
C THR A 35 -9.92 -1.31 -2.03
N SER A 36 -10.16 -0.85 -0.81
CA SER A 36 -10.21 -1.69 0.38
C SER A 36 -11.35 -2.72 0.36
N LEU A 37 -12.53 -2.30 -0.09
CA LEU A 37 -13.68 -3.21 -0.22
C LEU A 37 -13.41 -4.33 -1.24
N THR A 38 -12.61 -4.10 -2.29
CA THR A 38 -12.20 -5.17 -3.22
C THR A 38 -11.30 -6.22 -2.54
N PHE A 39 -10.50 -5.81 -1.54
CA PHE A 39 -9.71 -6.76 -0.74
C PHE A 39 -10.61 -7.60 0.18
N ALA A 40 -11.57 -6.99 0.87
CA ALA A 40 -12.52 -7.70 1.71
C ALA A 40 -13.42 -8.66 0.90
N LEU A 41 -13.90 -8.21 -0.27
CA LEU A 41 -14.67 -9.03 -1.21
C LEU A 41 -13.88 -10.26 -1.65
N ARG A 42 -12.62 -10.10 -2.05
CA ARG A 42 -11.75 -11.20 -2.50
C ARG A 42 -11.57 -12.25 -1.42
N ALA A 43 -11.35 -11.85 -0.17
CA ALA A 43 -11.24 -12.78 0.95
C ALA A 43 -12.53 -13.61 1.14
N LYS A 44 -13.72 -13.04 0.86
CA LYS A 44 -14.99 -13.77 0.97
C LYS A 44 -15.23 -14.71 -0.20
N ILE A 45 -14.94 -14.29 -1.44
CA ILE A 45 -15.26 -15.08 -2.63
C ILE A 45 -14.29 -16.24 -2.87
N GLU A 46 -13.12 -16.27 -2.22
CA GLU A 46 -12.17 -17.40 -2.30
C GLU A 46 -12.86 -18.72 -2.03
N GLY A 47 -13.54 -18.84 -0.86
CA GLY A 47 -14.27 -20.04 -0.48
C GLY A 47 -15.38 -20.39 -1.47
N VAL A 48 -16.11 -19.39 -1.98
CA VAL A 48 -17.18 -19.60 -2.96
C VAL A 48 -16.64 -20.18 -4.27
N PHE A 49 -15.53 -19.66 -4.78
CA PHE A 49 -14.93 -20.17 -6.01
C PHE A 49 -14.37 -21.59 -5.83
N HIS A 50 -13.87 -21.92 -4.65
CA HIS A 50 -13.44 -23.26 -4.32
C HIS A 50 -14.62 -24.24 -4.20
N GLU A 51 -15.62 -23.93 -3.39
CA GLU A 51 -16.69 -24.83 -3.02
C GLU A 51 -17.79 -24.94 -4.11
N SER A 52 -18.17 -23.78 -4.72
CA SER A 52 -19.32 -23.73 -5.63
C SER A 52 -18.94 -23.81 -7.11
N TYR A 53 -17.73 -23.35 -7.48
CA TYR A 53 -17.26 -23.39 -8.88
C TYR A 53 -16.16 -24.42 -9.12
N GLY A 54 -15.72 -25.16 -8.08
CA GLY A 54 -14.78 -26.26 -8.20
C GLY A 54 -13.35 -25.89 -8.57
N LEU A 55 -12.96 -24.61 -8.39
CA LEU A 55 -11.59 -24.16 -8.64
C LEU A 55 -10.65 -24.63 -7.52
N THR A 56 -9.47 -25.09 -7.89
CA THR A 56 -8.42 -25.40 -6.91
C THR A 56 -7.92 -24.10 -6.23
N ARG A 57 -7.35 -24.21 -5.02
CA ARG A 57 -6.76 -23.05 -4.32
C ARG A 57 -5.60 -22.46 -5.13
N GLU A 58 -4.85 -23.26 -5.86
CA GLU A 58 -3.81 -22.81 -6.78
C GLU A 58 -4.38 -21.96 -7.93
N GLU A 59 -5.45 -22.41 -8.58
CA GLU A 59 -6.12 -21.67 -9.65
C GLU A 59 -6.70 -20.34 -9.16
N ILE A 60 -7.27 -20.32 -7.94
CA ILE A 60 -7.77 -19.10 -7.30
C ILE A 60 -6.61 -18.16 -6.98
N GLY A 61 -5.51 -18.67 -6.44
CA GLY A 61 -4.30 -17.89 -6.16
C GLY A 61 -3.74 -17.26 -7.42
N TRP A 62 -3.67 -18.02 -8.51
CA TRP A 62 -3.26 -17.51 -9.83
C TRP A 62 -4.22 -16.43 -10.35
N ALA A 63 -5.53 -16.61 -10.23
CA ALA A 63 -6.53 -15.65 -10.67
C ALA A 63 -6.59 -14.39 -9.81
N PHE A 64 -6.16 -14.45 -8.53
CA PHE A 64 -6.05 -13.29 -7.64
C PHE A 64 -4.72 -12.54 -7.74
N GLY A 65 -3.68 -13.16 -8.28
CA GLY A 65 -2.36 -12.56 -8.47
C GLY A 65 -2.38 -11.16 -9.11
N PRO A 66 -3.16 -10.94 -10.19
CA PRO A 66 -3.27 -9.64 -10.86
C PRO A 66 -3.68 -8.49 -9.96
N ALA A 67 -4.43 -8.75 -8.88
CA ALA A 67 -4.81 -7.69 -7.94
C ALA A 67 -3.60 -7.07 -7.23
N PHE A 68 -2.50 -7.80 -7.07
CA PHE A 68 -1.27 -7.33 -6.45
C PHE A 68 -0.26 -6.80 -7.48
N TRP A 69 0.09 -7.61 -8.49
CA TRP A 69 1.06 -7.14 -9.46
C TRP A 69 0.50 -6.07 -10.41
N GLY A 70 -0.80 -6.12 -10.75
CA GLY A 70 -1.48 -5.04 -11.47
C GLY A 70 -1.49 -3.73 -10.69
N PHE A 71 -1.70 -3.82 -9.37
CA PHE A 71 -1.57 -2.67 -8.46
C PHE A 71 -0.17 -2.06 -8.55
N THR A 72 0.89 -2.87 -8.44
CA THR A 72 2.28 -2.41 -8.50
C THR A 72 2.61 -1.77 -9.85
N ILE A 73 2.19 -2.41 -10.96
CA ILE A 73 2.40 -1.87 -12.31
C ILE A 73 1.71 -0.52 -12.44
N ALA A 74 0.44 -0.41 -12.02
CA ALA A 74 -0.31 0.85 -12.11
C ALA A 74 0.29 1.95 -11.22
N MET A 75 0.81 1.61 -10.05
CA MET A 75 1.54 2.58 -9.23
C MET A 75 2.80 3.08 -9.93
N PHE A 76 3.65 2.20 -10.41
CA PHE A 76 4.91 2.60 -11.05
C PHE A 76 4.68 3.43 -12.30
N LEU A 77 3.81 2.96 -13.19
CA LEU A 77 3.45 3.71 -14.40
C LEU A 77 2.76 5.02 -14.04
N GLY A 78 1.75 4.96 -13.16
CA GLY A 78 1.02 6.15 -12.72
C GLY A 78 1.95 7.21 -12.13
N GLY A 79 2.81 6.84 -11.19
CA GLY A 79 3.76 7.76 -10.57
C GLY A 79 4.78 8.34 -11.53
N ALA A 80 5.21 7.56 -12.53
CA ALA A 80 6.15 8.03 -13.54
C ALA A 80 5.53 9.01 -14.54
N ILE A 81 4.25 8.81 -14.92
CA ILE A 81 3.62 9.57 -16.01
C ILE A 81 2.56 10.59 -15.56
N ILE A 82 2.21 10.63 -14.26
CA ILE A 82 1.10 11.43 -13.73
C ILE A 82 1.20 12.92 -14.10
N ASP A 83 2.42 13.45 -14.12
CA ASP A 83 2.66 14.85 -14.44
C ASP A 83 2.42 15.18 -15.93
N GLN A 84 2.61 14.19 -16.82
CA GLN A 84 2.36 14.32 -18.26
C GLN A 84 0.88 14.09 -18.58
N VAL A 85 0.31 13.03 -18.01
CA VAL A 85 -1.08 12.60 -18.27
C VAL A 85 -2.07 13.41 -17.43
N LYS A 86 -1.62 14.07 -16.35
CA LYS A 86 -2.36 14.78 -15.30
C LYS A 86 -3.09 13.82 -14.35
N THR A 87 -3.04 14.13 -13.06
CA THR A 87 -3.69 13.37 -11.96
C THR A 87 -5.15 13.03 -12.26
N ARG A 88 -5.90 13.98 -12.85
CA ARG A 88 -7.31 13.80 -13.25
C ARG A 88 -7.50 12.62 -14.21
N ASN A 89 -6.60 12.41 -15.16
CA ASN A 89 -6.74 11.34 -16.14
C ASN A 89 -6.34 9.99 -15.57
N VAL A 90 -5.35 9.94 -14.65
CA VAL A 90 -5.03 8.72 -13.90
C VAL A 90 -6.23 8.29 -13.05
N LEU A 91 -6.90 9.23 -12.36
CA LEU A 91 -8.13 8.94 -11.59
C LEU A 91 -9.30 8.47 -12.46
N ARG A 92 -9.46 9.04 -13.66
CA ARG A 92 -10.47 8.58 -14.63
C ARG A 92 -10.18 7.16 -15.12
N SER A 93 -8.92 6.86 -15.42
CA SER A 93 -8.51 5.50 -15.82
C SER A 93 -8.77 4.51 -14.68
N ALA A 94 -8.44 4.88 -13.44
CA ALA A 94 -8.74 4.06 -12.26
C ALA A 94 -10.25 3.82 -12.09
N PHE A 95 -11.08 4.85 -12.27
CA PHE A 95 -12.54 4.72 -12.23
C PHE A 95 -13.05 3.74 -13.28
N VAL A 96 -12.60 3.88 -14.54
CA VAL A 96 -13.01 2.98 -15.65
C VAL A 96 -12.55 1.55 -15.36
N CYS A 97 -11.32 1.37 -14.88
CA CYS A 97 -10.81 0.05 -14.51
C CYS A 97 -11.61 -0.58 -13.35
N HIS A 98 -11.98 0.19 -12.30
CA HIS A 98 -12.88 -0.30 -11.26
C HIS A 98 -14.23 -0.71 -11.82
N LEU A 99 -14.85 0.14 -12.67
CA LEU A 99 -16.14 -0.13 -13.29
C LEU A 99 -16.11 -1.43 -14.11
N VAL A 100 -15.10 -1.57 -14.97
CA VAL A 100 -14.93 -2.78 -15.80
C VAL A 100 -14.64 -4.00 -14.93
N GLY A 101 -13.68 -3.89 -13.99
CA GLY A 101 -13.28 -5.01 -13.14
C GLY A 101 -14.42 -5.54 -12.27
N LEU A 102 -15.19 -4.66 -11.62
CA LEU A 102 -16.36 -5.05 -10.83
C LEU A 102 -17.48 -5.62 -11.73
N SER A 103 -17.68 -5.06 -12.92
CA SER A 103 -18.67 -5.57 -13.87
C SER A 103 -18.31 -6.98 -14.35
N VAL A 104 -17.06 -7.22 -14.71
CA VAL A 104 -16.59 -8.56 -15.10
C VAL A 104 -16.71 -9.54 -13.91
N LEU A 105 -16.37 -9.09 -12.70
CA LEU A 105 -16.46 -9.92 -11.49
C LEU A 105 -17.89 -10.37 -11.21
N LEU A 106 -18.92 -9.53 -11.43
CA LEU A 106 -20.33 -9.92 -11.23
C LEU A 106 -20.73 -11.16 -12.03
N PHE A 107 -20.12 -11.37 -13.20
CA PHE A 107 -20.41 -12.48 -14.09
C PHE A 107 -19.36 -13.59 -14.02
N ALA A 108 -18.33 -13.46 -13.19
CA ALA A 108 -17.26 -14.46 -13.08
C ALA A 108 -17.78 -15.78 -12.51
N LYS A 109 -17.53 -16.86 -13.26
CA LYS A 109 -17.88 -18.26 -12.88
C LYS A 109 -16.69 -19.20 -13.08
N ASP A 110 -15.61 -18.74 -13.67
CA ASP A 110 -14.42 -19.51 -14.00
C ASP A 110 -13.15 -18.69 -13.70
N LYS A 111 -12.00 -19.37 -13.79
CA LYS A 111 -10.70 -18.76 -13.51
C LYS A 111 -10.31 -17.65 -14.48
N ALA A 112 -10.76 -17.70 -15.73
CA ALA A 112 -10.39 -16.71 -16.75
C ALA A 112 -11.09 -15.36 -16.50
N LEU A 113 -12.39 -15.39 -16.21
CA LEU A 113 -13.14 -14.18 -15.84
C LEU A 113 -12.69 -13.62 -14.50
N LEU A 114 -12.39 -14.51 -13.53
CA LEU A 114 -11.85 -14.09 -12.23
C LEU A 114 -10.48 -13.41 -12.38
N PHE A 115 -9.59 -13.96 -13.22
CA PHE A 115 -8.30 -13.35 -13.56
C PHE A 115 -8.49 -11.99 -14.24
N ALA A 116 -9.33 -11.92 -15.28
CA ALA A 116 -9.59 -10.68 -16.02
C ALA A 116 -10.15 -9.58 -15.09
N ALA A 117 -11.11 -9.92 -14.23
CA ALA A 117 -11.63 -9.00 -13.23
C ALA A 117 -10.52 -8.44 -12.33
N ASN A 118 -9.65 -9.30 -11.82
CA ASN A 118 -8.55 -8.90 -10.92
C ASN A 118 -7.45 -8.10 -11.63
N VAL A 119 -7.23 -8.27 -12.95
CA VAL A 119 -6.35 -7.38 -13.74
C VAL A 119 -6.87 -5.94 -13.67
N PHE A 120 -8.14 -5.73 -14.01
CA PHE A 120 -8.73 -4.38 -13.98
C PHE A 120 -8.82 -3.81 -12.56
N ILE A 121 -9.21 -4.62 -11.58
CA ILE A 121 -9.27 -4.20 -10.17
C ILE A 121 -7.87 -3.81 -9.65
N GLY A 122 -6.84 -4.61 -9.95
CA GLY A 122 -5.47 -4.30 -9.56
C GLY A 122 -4.95 -3.00 -10.17
N LEU A 123 -5.16 -2.82 -11.50
CA LEU A 123 -4.81 -1.57 -12.18
C LEU A 123 -5.56 -0.36 -11.60
N ALA A 124 -6.84 -0.53 -11.26
CA ALA A 124 -7.63 0.53 -10.65
C ALA A 124 -7.11 0.92 -9.26
N ASN A 125 -6.90 -0.08 -8.39
CA ASN A 125 -6.40 0.12 -7.04
C ASN A 125 -5.04 0.82 -7.01
N GLY A 126 -4.10 0.37 -7.85
CA GLY A 126 -2.80 1.01 -8.00
C GLY A 126 -2.88 2.42 -8.60
N GLY A 127 -3.79 2.66 -9.54
CA GLY A 127 -4.04 3.97 -10.11
C GLY A 127 -4.62 4.97 -9.09
N VAL A 128 -5.50 4.51 -8.19
CA VAL A 128 -6.01 5.31 -7.06
C VAL A 128 -4.86 5.73 -6.15
N GLU A 129 -4.03 4.82 -5.73
CA GLU A 129 -2.89 5.13 -4.84
C GLU A 129 -1.86 6.04 -5.52
N ALA A 130 -1.52 5.78 -6.79
CA ALA A 130 -0.59 6.59 -7.56
C ALA A 130 -1.05 8.04 -7.72
N ALA A 131 -2.36 8.27 -7.79
CA ALA A 131 -2.93 9.61 -7.96
C ALA A 131 -3.29 10.28 -6.64
N CYS A 132 -3.90 9.57 -5.68
CA CYS A 132 -4.40 10.16 -4.45
C CYS A 132 -3.27 10.49 -3.45
N ASN A 133 -2.23 9.67 -3.33
CA ASN A 133 -1.11 9.98 -2.41
C ASN A 133 -0.45 11.33 -2.72
N PRO A 134 0.01 11.62 -3.96
CA PRO A 134 0.56 12.93 -4.29
C PRO A 134 -0.49 14.04 -4.24
N LEU A 135 -1.76 13.75 -4.55
CA LEU A 135 -2.84 14.72 -4.41
C LEU A 135 -3.02 15.17 -2.96
N ILE A 136 -3.06 14.25 -2.00
CA ILE A 136 -3.20 14.56 -0.57
C ILE A 136 -2.01 15.40 -0.07
N THR A 137 -0.78 15.04 -0.45
CA THR A 137 0.41 15.83 -0.05
C THR A 137 0.42 17.24 -0.66
N THR A 138 -0.12 17.38 -1.88
CA THR A 138 -0.27 18.70 -2.54
C THR A 138 -1.37 19.55 -1.91
N LEU A 139 -2.49 18.94 -1.51
CA LEU A 139 -3.60 19.65 -0.87
C LEU A 139 -3.28 20.10 0.56
N PHE A 140 -2.39 19.38 1.27
CA PHE A 140 -2.08 19.62 2.68
C PHE A 140 -0.56 19.68 2.91
N PRO A 141 0.13 20.69 2.37
CA PRO A 141 1.60 20.75 2.40
C PRO A 141 2.20 20.85 3.81
N ASP A 142 1.48 21.46 4.76
CA ASP A 142 1.95 21.66 6.14
C ASP A 142 1.71 20.44 7.04
N ASP A 143 0.82 19.53 6.66
CA ASP A 143 0.36 18.39 7.46
C ASP A 143 0.40 17.04 6.69
N LYS A 144 1.35 16.87 5.79
CA LYS A 144 1.41 15.73 4.84
C LYS A 144 1.22 14.37 5.51
N THR A 145 2.07 14.03 6.47
CA THR A 145 2.00 12.73 7.16
C THR A 145 0.69 12.54 7.92
N LYS A 146 0.18 13.57 8.59
CA LYS A 146 -1.11 13.52 9.30
C LYS A 146 -2.26 13.26 8.31
N MET A 147 -2.28 13.97 7.18
CA MET A 147 -3.36 13.86 6.21
C MET A 147 -3.29 12.56 5.39
N LEU A 148 -2.09 12.05 5.10
CA LEU A 148 -1.92 10.70 4.55
C LEU A 148 -2.44 9.63 5.53
N ASN A 149 -2.16 9.74 6.83
CA ASN A 149 -2.73 8.84 7.81
C ASN A 149 -4.27 8.91 7.82
N ARG A 150 -4.87 10.11 7.80
CA ARG A 150 -6.33 10.28 7.72
C ARG A 150 -6.94 9.73 6.43
N PHE A 151 -6.27 9.90 5.31
CA PHE A 151 -6.66 9.29 4.04
C PHE A 151 -6.65 7.77 4.14
N HIS A 152 -5.56 7.21 4.67
CA HIS A 152 -5.39 5.75 4.80
C HIS A 152 -6.22 5.11 5.93
N VAL A 153 -7.02 5.85 6.70
CA VAL A 153 -8.08 5.29 7.57
C VAL A 153 -9.03 4.40 6.78
N TRP A 154 -9.32 4.80 5.54
CA TRP A 154 -10.32 4.14 4.70
C TRP A 154 -9.87 2.79 4.16
N PHE A 155 -8.58 2.46 4.25
CA PHE A 155 -8.11 1.12 3.88
C PHE A 155 -8.49 0.09 4.98
N PRO A 156 -8.02 0.17 6.23
CA PRO A 156 -8.48 -0.75 7.27
C PRO A 156 -9.96 -0.57 7.61
N GLY A 157 -10.49 0.65 7.57
CA GLY A 157 -11.92 0.92 7.78
C GLY A 157 -12.80 0.24 6.72
N GLY A 158 -12.36 0.21 5.47
CA GLY A 158 -13.07 -0.48 4.40
C GLY A 158 -13.02 -2.01 4.55
N ILE A 159 -11.96 -2.58 5.11
CA ILE A 159 -11.91 -4.01 5.45
C ILE A 159 -12.96 -4.34 6.51
N VAL A 160 -13.10 -3.50 7.55
CA VAL A 160 -14.15 -3.64 8.58
C VAL A 160 -15.54 -3.56 7.95
N ILE A 161 -15.79 -2.52 7.15
CA ILE A 161 -17.07 -2.33 6.44
C ILE A 161 -17.37 -3.53 5.54
N GLY A 162 -16.39 -3.97 4.75
CA GLY A 162 -16.52 -5.12 3.84
C GLY A 162 -16.79 -6.42 4.59
N GLY A 163 -16.15 -6.64 5.73
CA GLY A 163 -16.41 -7.78 6.61
C GLY A 163 -17.85 -7.78 7.16
N ILE A 164 -18.31 -6.63 7.67
CA ILE A 164 -19.68 -6.45 8.16
C ILE A 164 -20.70 -6.65 7.02
N LEU A 165 -20.45 -6.06 5.85
CA LEU A 165 -21.34 -6.24 4.69
C LEU A 165 -21.37 -7.70 4.22
N SER A 166 -20.23 -8.39 4.22
CA SER A 166 -20.16 -9.81 3.89
C SER A 166 -20.97 -10.66 4.86
N TRP A 167 -20.81 -10.42 6.16
CA TRP A 167 -21.59 -11.11 7.18
C TRP A 167 -23.10 -10.82 7.02
N LEU A 168 -23.49 -9.55 6.88
CA LEU A 168 -24.89 -9.16 6.77
C LEU A 168 -25.54 -9.71 5.49
N LEU A 169 -24.96 -9.44 4.32
CA LEU A 169 -25.59 -9.77 3.04
C LEU A 169 -25.53 -11.27 2.75
N VAL A 170 -24.37 -11.90 2.94
CA VAL A 170 -24.17 -13.29 2.54
C VAL A 170 -24.55 -14.26 3.65
N SER A 171 -24.15 -13.99 4.91
CA SER A 171 -24.37 -14.96 5.99
C SER A 171 -25.72 -14.80 6.70
N GLN A 172 -26.26 -13.57 6.84
CA GLN A 172 -27.55 -13.34 7.53
C GLN A 172 -28.73 -13.29 6.56
N LEU A 173 -28.58 -12.54 5.45
CA LEU A 173 -29.65 -12.38 4.46
C LEU A 173 -29.63 -13.47 3.37
N ASN A 174 -28.65 -14.38 3.38
CA ASN A 174 -28.47 -15.46 2.40
C ASN A 174 -28.50 -14.96 0.94
N LEU A 175 -28.03 -13.73 0.69
CA LEU A 175 -27.91 -13.19 -0.65
C LEU A 175 -26.68 -13.80 -1.34
N PRO A 176 -26.70 -13.94 -2.67
CA PRO A 176 -25.56 -14.41 -3.41
C PRO A 176 -24.37 -13.43 -3.27
N TRP A 177 -23.15 -13.94 -3.34
CA TRP A 177 -21.92 -13.13 -3.18
C TRP A 177 -21.85 -11.95 -4.17
N GLN A 178 -22.53 -12.03 -5.31
CA GLN A 178 -22.67 -10.94 -6.27
C GLN A 178 -23.33 -9.69 -5.67
N ALA A 179 -24.19 -9.86 -4.66
CA ALA A 179 -24.78 -8.71 -3.96
C ALA A 179 -23.71 -7.86 -3.27
N LEU A 180 -22.67 -8.52 -2.68
CA LEU A 180 -21.54 -7.81 -2.10
C LEU A 180 -20.76 -7.02 -3.17
N THR A 181 -20.55 -7.61 -4.35
CA THR A 181 -19.91 -6.91 -5.50
C THR A 181 -20.77 -5.73 -5.96
N ALA A 182 -22.09 -5.90 -6.05
CA ALA A 182 -23.01 -4.86 -6.48
C ALA A 182 -23.00 -3.64 -5.54
N VAL A 183 -22.88 -3.84 -4.24
CA VAL A 183 -22.79 -2.73 -3.26
C VAL A 183 -21.57 -1.84 -3.51
N LEU A 184 -20.46 -2.38 -4.05
CA LEU A 184 -19.26 -1.60 -4.34
C LEU A 184 -19.46 -0.54 -5.43
N PHE A 185 -20.47 -0.68 -6.29
CA PHE A 185 -20.80 0.35 -7.28
C PHE A 185 -21.31 1.65 -6.65
N VAL A 186 -21.83 1.62 -5.42
CA VAL A 186 -22.29 2.82 -4.71
C VAL A 186 -21.13 3.77 -4.41
N PRO A 187 -20.10 3.37 -3.64
CA PRO A 187 -18.95 4.25 -3.40
C PRO A 187 -18.14 4.52 -4.68
N LEU A 188 -18.14 3.61 -5.66
CA LEU A 188 -17.55 3.84 -6.97
C LEU A 188 -18.23 5.02 -7.67
N ALA A 189 -19.54 5.01 -7.80
CA ALA A 189 -20.30 6.10 -8.42
C ALA A 189 -20.12 7.43 -7.67
N LEU A 190 -20.08 7.38 -6.33
CA LEU A 190 -19.90 8.56 -5.50
C LEU A 190 -18.52 9.20 -5.71
N TYR A 191 -17.43 8.44 -5.71
CA TYR A 191 -16.12 9.06 -5.94
C TYR A 191 -15.98 9.56 -7.38
N GLY A 192 -16.53 8.84 -8.36
CA GLY A 192 -16.58 9.29 -9.74
C GLY A 192 -17.30 10.63 -9.88
N TRP A 193 -18.46 10.77 -9.25
CA TRP A 193 -19.24 12.02 -9.22
C TRP A 193 -18.50 13.15 -8.51
N LEU A 194 -17.84 12.86 -7.38
CA LEU A 194 -17.10 13.87 -6.62
C LEU A 194 -15.87 14.39 -7.36
N PHE A 195 -15.17 13.55 -8.13
CA PHE A 195 -14.07 14.00 -8.99
C PHE A 195 -14.53 14.67 -10.28
N PHE A 196 -15.80 14.43 -10.69
CA PHE A 196 -16.30 14.96 -11.94
C PHE A 196 -16.39 16.49 -11.92
N GLY A 197 -15.80 17.12 -12.93
CA GLY A 197 -15.84 18.57 -13.08
C GLY A 197 -14.98 19.38 -12.09
N GLU A 198 -14.20 18.70 -11.19
CA GLU A 198 -13.32 19.38 -10.26
C GLU A 198 -11.96 19.73 -10.89
N THR A 199 -11.42 20.86 -10.47
CA THR A 199 -10.05 21.25 -10.79
C THR A 199 -9.10 20.51 -9.86
N VAL A 200 -8.25 19.64 -10.43
CA VAL A 200 -7.21 18.91 -9.69
C VAL A 200 -5.92 19.71 -9.79
N PRO A 201 -5.25 20.04 -8.67
CA PRO A 201 -4.01 20.81 -8.68
C PRO A 201 -2.89 20.02 -9.37
N GLU A 202 -1.88 20.75 -9.85
CA GLU A 202 -0.63 20.15 -10.31
C GLU A 202 0.10 19.50 -9.14
N THR A 203 0.90 18.47 -9.44
CA THR A 203 1.71 17.82 -8.41
C THR A 203 2.74 18.77 -7.82
N GLU A 204 3.15 18.52 -6.57
CA GLU A 204 4.16 19.33 -5.88
C GLU A 204 5.47 19.45 -6.70
N ARG A 205 5.85 18.39 -7.44
CA ARG A 205 7.02 18.39 -8.31
C ARG A 205 6.91 19.45 -9.43
N VAL A 206 5.77 19.49 -10.11
CA VAL A 206 5.54 20.47 -11.19
C VAL A 206 5.49 21.88 -10.61
N ALA A 207 4.78 22.08 -9.52
CA ALA A 207 4.66 23.36 -8.84
C ALA A 207 6.02 23.91 -8.34
N SER A 208 6.94 23.02 -7.92
CA SER A 208 8.29 23.38 -7.46
C SER A 208 9.34 23.44 -8.57
N GLY A 209 8.98 23.19 -9.85
CA GLY A 209 9.88 23.26 -11.00
C GLY A 209 10.94 22.15 -11.05
N VAL A 210 10.80 21.06 -10.29
CA VAL A 210 11.73 19.93 -10.31
C VAL A 210 11.63 19.19 -11.64
N SER A 211 12.76 19.05 -12.36
CA SER A 211 12.81 18.37 -13.65
C SER A 211 12.54 16.86 -13.52
N TYR A 212 12.06 16.22 -14.61
CA TYR A 212 11.92 14.75 -14.64
C TYR A 212 13.25 14.04 -14.36
N ARG A 213 14.34 14.54 -14.91
CA ARG A 213 15.68 14.00 -14.69
C ARG A 213 16.05 14.05 -13.21
N ASP A 214 15.76 15.17 -12.54
CA ASP A 214 16.06 15.31 -11.11
C ASP A 214 15.15 14.43 -10.26
N MET A 215 13.88 14.28 -10.63
CA MET A 215 12.95 13.36 -9.98
C MET A 215 13.47 11.92 -10.03
N PHE A 216 13.80 11.41 -11.22
CA PHE A 216 14.38 10.07 -11.38
C PHE A 216 15.69 9.91 -10.61
N ARG A 217 16.59 10.90 -10.73
CA ARG A 217 17.87 10.87 -10.03
C ARG A 217 17.72 10.85 -8.52
N ASN A 218 16.76 11.60 -7.93
CA ASN A 218 16.56 11.67 -6.49
C ASN A 218 15.93 10.40 -5.91
N THR A 219 15.37 9.49 -6.72
CA THR A 219 14.98 8.14 -6.27
C THR A 219 16.20 7.23 -6.01
N GLY A 220 17.40 7.71 -6.24
CA GLY A 220 18.66 7.01 -5.96
C GLY A 220 18.96 5.91 -6.97
N ALA A 221 18.31 4.76 -6.89
CA ALA A 221 18.53 3.61 -7.77
C ALA A 221 17.25 3.22 -8.53
N PRO A 222 16.65 4.10 -9.36
CA PRO A 222 15.38 3.82 -10.02
C PRO A 222 15.45 2.63 -10.99
N CYS A 223 16.52 2.47 -11.75
CA CYS A 223 16.64 1.38 -12.70
C CYS A 223 16.79 0.03 -11.99
N THR A 224 17.63 -0.04 -10.97
CA THR A 224 17.81 -1.27 -10.18
C THR A 224 16.53 -1.65 -9.44
N ILE A 225 15.81 -0.68 -8.85
CA ILE A 225 14.55 -0.92 -8.14
C ILE A 225 13.49 -1.43 -9.11
N ILE A 226 13.32 -0.79 -10.28
CA ILE A 226 12.34 -1.21 -11.30
C ILE A 226 12.67 -2.62 -11.80
N ALA A 227 13.95 -2.91 -12.09
CA ALA A 227 14.37 -4.23 -12.54
C ALA A 227 14.12 -5.31 -11.48
N LEU A 228 14.44 -5.03 -10.20
CA LEU A 228 14.20 -5.94 -9.08
C LEU A 228 12.72 -6.21 -8.91
N VAL A 229 11.89 -5.19 -8.92
CA VAL A 229 10.43 -5.34 -8.79
C VAL A 229 9.85 -6.10 -9.99
N GLY A 230 10.30 -5.80 -11.21
CA GLY A 230 9.90 -6.55 -12.40
C GLY A 230 10.25 -8.04 -12.30
N PHE A 231 11.46 -8.36 -11.82
CA PHE A 231 11.88 -9.73 -11.56
C PHE A 231 10.99 -10.41 -10.48
N MET A 232 10.69 -9.70 -9.39
CA MET A 232 9.83 -10.25 -8.32
C MET A 232 8.40 -10.50 -8.80
N ILE A 233 7.83 -9.59 -9.62
CA ILE A 233 6.52 -9.80 -10.25
C ILE A 233 6.55 -11.04 -11.12
N LEU A 234 7.58 -11.19 -11.94
CA LEU A 234 7.74 -12.36 -12.83
C LEU A 234 7.84 -13.65 -12.00
N ALA A 235 8.67 -13.66 -10.96
CA ALA A 235 8.87 -14.81 -10.08
C ALA A 235 7.58 -15.23 -9.33
N THR A 236 6.74 -14.26 -8.94
CA THR A 236 5.47 -14.55 -8.25
C THR A 236 4.31 -14.85 -9.18
N SER A 237 4.42 -14.49 -10.46
CA SER A 237 3.37 -14.72 -11.47
C SER A 237 3.51 -16.04 -12.20
N MET A 238 4.69 -16.66 -12.15
CA MET A 238 4.94 -17.96 -12.78
C MET A 238 4.86 -19.08 -11.73
N PRO A 239 4.22 -20.21 -12.04
CA PRO A 239 4.19 -21.39 -11.17
C PRO A 239 5.55 -22.15 -11.13
N ILE A 240 6.64 -21.45 -11.43
CA ILE A 240 7.99 -22.01 -11.45
C ILE A 240 8.67 -21.55 -10.16
N ALA A 241 8.78 -22.47 -9.20
CA ALA A 241 9.68 -22.28 -8.07
C ALA A 241 11.12 -22.35 -8.61
N ILE A 242 11.74 -21.22 -8.86
CA ILE A 242 13.15 -21.17 -9.22
C ILE A 242 13.94 -21.31 -7.92
N ASP A 243 14.37 -22.54 -7.61
CA ASP A 243 15.31 -22.77 -6.53
C ASP A 243 16.74 -22.54 -7.04
N PHE A 244 17.27 -21.37 -6.72
CA PHE A 244 18.67 -21.04 -7.04
C PHE A 244 19.68 -21.68 -6.08
N GLY A 245 19.22 -22.34 -5.02
CA GLY A 245 20.07 -22.74 -3.91
C GLY A 245 20.59 -21.55 -3.08
N ALA A 246 20.97 -21.80 -1.83
CA ALA A 246 21.30 -20.75 -0.88
C ALA A 246 22.48 -19.85 -1.34
N VAL A 247 23.55 -20.46 -1.88
CA VAL A 247 24.75 -19.71 -2.31
C VAL A 247 24.43 -18.73 -3.43
N VAL A 248 23.71 -19.19 -4.49
CA VAL A 248 23.33 -18.34 -5.62
C VAL A 248 22.40 -17.22 -5.16
N THR A 249 21.48 -17.51 -4.26
CA THR A 249 20.57 -16.50 -3.69
C THR A 249 21.35 -15.39 -2.98
N TRP A 250 22.32 -15.74 -2.12
CA TRP A 250 23.15 -14.73 -1.43
C TRP A 250 24.01 -13.92 -2.41
N VAL A 251 24.56 -14.55 -3.45
CA VAL A 251 25.32 -13.86 -4.49
C VAL A 251 24.41 -12.87 -5.24
N LEU A 252 23.22 -13.25 -5.64
CA LEU A 252 22.27 -12.38 -6.32
C LEU A 252 21.86 -11.19 -5.45
N LEU A 253 21.56 -11.42 -4.17
CA LEU A 253 21.24 -10.34 -3.22
C LEU A 253 22.43 -9.38 -3.06
N GLY A 254 23.65 -9.89 -2.99
CA GLY A 254 24.88 -9.10 -2.94
C GLY A 254 25.05 -8.23 -4.20
N LEU A 255 24.83 -8.79 -5.39
CA LEU A 255 24.89 -8.07 -6.66
C LEU A 255 23.82 -6.96 -6.74
N VAL A 256 22.60 -7.23 -6.31
CA VAL A 256 21.52 -6.21 -6.23
C VAL A 256 21.90 -5.09 -5.27
N ALA A 257 22.44 -5.42 -4.10
CA ALA A 257 22.89 -4.42 -3.14
C ALA A 257 24.02 -3.54 -3.71
N ILE A 258 25.00 -4.14 -4.38
CA ILE A 258 26.07 -3.42 -5.08
C ILE A 258 25.50 -2.52 -6.19
N ALA A 259 24.58 -3.03 -7.01
CA ALA A 259 23.93 -2.26 -8.07
C ALA A 259 23.20 -1.03 -7.51
N ILE A 260 22.44 -1.18 -6.41
CA ILE A 260 21.77 -0.07 -5.71
C ILE A 260 22.79 0.97 -5.24
N VAL A 261 23.89 0.54 -4.63
CA VAL A 261 24.95 1.45 -4.14
C VAL A 261 25.61 2.20 -5.31
N VAL A 262 25.99 1.49 -6.37
CA VAL A 262 26.63 2.08 -7.55
C VAL A 262 25.67 3.05 -8.26
N GLU A 263 24.44 2.66 -8.53
CA GLU A 263 23.46 3.53 -9.17
C GLU A 263 23.18 4.79 -8.33
N SER A 264 22.99 4.64 -7.02
CA SER A 264 22.69 5.78 -6.14
C SER A 264 23.88 6.72 -5.95
N LEU A 265 25.05 6.20 -5.56
CA LEU A 265 26.18 7.04 -5.13
C LEU A 265 27.08 7.45 -6.29
N VAL A 266 27.30 6.57 -7.29
CA VAL A 266 28.22 6.82 -8.39
C VAL A 266 27.50 7.44 -9.60
N ILE A 267 26.41 6.81 -10.07
CA ILE A 267 25.70 7.25 -11.28
C ILE A 267 24.87 8.48 -11.00
N ASN A 268 23.94 8.40 -10.02
CA ASN A 268 23.01 9.46 -9.70
C ASN A 268 23.57 10.51 -8.75
N LYS A 269 24.69 10.21 -8.05
CA LYS A 269 25.33 11.09 -7.04
C LYS A 269 24.32 11.58 -5.98
N THR A 270 23.49 10.66 -5.50
CA THR A 270 22.46 10.90 -4.49
C THR A 270 22.75 10.11 -3.21
N SER A 271 21.85 10.14 -2.25
CA SER A 271 21.97 9.36 -1.01
C SER A 271 21.29 7.99 -1.15
N LEU A 272 21.66 7.06 -0.27
CA LEU A 272 20.99 5.76 -0.13
C LEU A 272 19.66 5.85 0.64
N LEU A 273 19.21 7.07 1.01
CA LEU A 273 18.03 7.24 1.88
C LEU A 273 16.76 6.70 1.22
N PHE A 274 16.52 7.01 -0.05
CA PHE A 274 15.34 6.51 -0.75
C PHE A 274 15.35 4.98 -0.93
N PRO A 275 16.41 4.34 -1.45
CA PRO A 275 16.49 2.88 -1.50
C PRO A 275 16.35 2.20 -0.13
N CYS A 276 16.91 2.79 0.93
CA CYS A 276 16.73 2.32 2.29
C CYS A 276 15.25 2.35 2.70
N MET A 277 14.52 3.43 2.38
CA MET A 277 13.10 3.53 2.68
C MET A 277 12.27 2.55 1.84
N VAL A 278 12.65 2.28 0.58
CA VAL A 278 12.03 1.23 -0.25
C VAL A 278 12.18 -0.14 0.41
N PHE A 279 13.37 -0.47 0.92
CA PHE A 279 13.61 -1.70 1.68
C PHE A 279 12.77 -1.73 2.98
N CYS A 280 12.70 -0.62 3.72
CA CYS A 280 11.85 -0.54 4.90
C CYS A 280 10.37 -0.75 4.55
N MET A 281 9.89 -0.19 3.43
CA MET A 281 8.50 -0.37 2.99
C MET A 281 8.20 -1.82 2.62
N PHE A 282 9.13 -2.49 1.98
CA PHE A 282 9.04 -3.92 1.72
C PHE A 282 8.85 -4.71 3.04
N LEU A 283 9.65 -4.43 4.07
CA LEU A 283 9.55 -5.11 5.36
C LEU A 283 8.28 -4.74 6.14
N THR A 284 7.88 -3.45 6.13
CA THR A 284 6.67 -2.99 6.84
C THR A 284 5.42 -3.61 6.25
N ALA A 285 5.28 -3.61 4.91
CA ALA A 285 4.14 -4.18 4.22
C ALA A 285 4.09 -5.71 4.37
N SER A 286 5.24 -6.39 4.28
CA SER A 286 5.34 -7.83 4.55
C SER A 286 4.90 -8.18 5.97
N THR A 287 5.27 -7.36 6.96
CA THR A 287 4.88 -7.54 8.37
C THR A 287 3.37 -7.35 8.55
N GLU A 288 2.81 -6.24 8.06
CA GLU A 288 1.40 -5.87 8.24
C GLU A 288 0.47 -6.78 7.42
N LEU A 289 0.64 -6.79 6.10
CA LEU A 289 -0.28 -7.47 5.19
C LEU A 289 -0.06 -8.98 5.16
N GLY A 290 1.18 -9.43 5.30
CA GLY A 290 1.50 -10.86 5.40
C GLY A 290 0.83 -11.50 6.62
N THR A 291 0.96 -10.90 7.80
CA THR A 291 0.33 -11.41 9.04
C THR A 291 -1.20 -11.35 8.93
N ASN A 292 -1.78 -10.27 8.41
CA ASN A 292 -3.22 -10.12 8.28
C ASN A 292 -3.84 -11.16 7.32
N GLN A 293 -3.13 -11.52 6.24
CA GLN A 293 -3.61 -12.49 5.26
C GLN A 293 -3.78 -13.91 5.88
N PHE A 294 -2.88 -14.30 6.77
CA PHE A 294 -2.91 -15.62 7.40
C PHE A 294 -3.58 -15.67 8.78
N THR A 295 -4.32 -14.61 9.15
CA THR A 295 -5.01 -14.56 10.46
C THR A 295 -5.87 -15.81 10.72
N GLY A 296 -6.55 -16.35 9.70
CA GLY A 296 -7.33 -17.59 9.81
C GLY A 296 -6.50 -18.78 10.24
N ALA A 297 -5.40 -19.06 9.50
CA ALA A 297 -4.50 -20.18 9.81
C ALA A 297 -3.77 -20.00 11.15
N LEU A 298 -3.42 -18.75 11.50
CA LEU A 298 -2.75 -18.44 12.76
C LEU A 298 -3.66 -18.65 13.98
N LEU A 299 -4.98 -18.57 13.80
CA LEU A 299 -5.98 -18.72 14.85
C LEU A 299 -6.67 -20.10 14.87
N GLU A 300 -6.30 -21.01 13.97
CA GLU A 300 -6.96 -22.31 13.84
C GLU A 300 -7.04 -23.11 15.16
N LYS A 301 -6.00 -23.00 15.99
CA LYS A 301 -5.96 -23.65 17.31
C LYS A 301 -6.71 -22.87 18.41
N THR A 302 -7.23 -21.70 18.11
CA THR A 302 -8.01 -20.88 19.06
C THR A 302 -9.50 -21.05 18.80
N ARG A 303 -10.34 -20.77 19.80
CA ARG A 303 -11.80 -20.76 19.63
C ARG A 303 -12.33 -19.40 19.16
N ILE A 304 -11.46 -18.53 18.62
CA ILE A 304 -11.83 -17.19 18.17
C ILE A 304 -12.15 -17.27 16.67
N ASP A 305 -13.27 -16.69 16.28
CA ASP A 305 -13.57 -16.47 14.87
C ASP A 305 -12.51 -15.52 14.27
N PRO A 306 -11.77 -15.93 13.22
CA PRO A 306 -10.76 -15.10 12.56
C PRO A 306 -11.31 -13.73 12.10
N LEU A 307 -12.59 -13.64 11.74
CA LEU A 307 -13.25 -12.39 11.36
C LEU A 307 -13.24 -11.38 12.51
N ILE A 308 -13.47 -11.84 13.76
CA ILE A 308 -13.45 -10.95 14.93
C ILE A 308 -12.06 -10.34 15.10
N VAL A 309 -11.01 -11.15 15.00
CA VAL A 309 -9.64 -10.65 15.14
C VAL A 309 -9.30 -9.69 13.99
N LEU A 310 -9.66 -10.01 12.75
CA LEU A 310 -9.46 -9.13 11.60
C LEU A 310 -10.16 -7.78 11.82
N VAL A 311 -11.41 -7.77 12.26
CA VAL A 311 -12.19 -6.54 12.53
C VAL A 311 -11.56 -5.75 13.68
N VAL A 312 -11.12 -6.41 14.76
CA VAL A 312 -10.46 -5.74 15.89
C VAL A 312 -9.14 -5.12 15.44
N VAL A 313 -8.28 -5.87 14.75
CA VAL A 313 -6.97 -5.39 14.27
C VAL A 313 -7.16 -4.21 13.32
N THR A 314 -7.97 -4.38 12.27
CA THR A 314 -8.19 -3.32 11.28
C THR A 314 -8.98 -2.14 11.84
N GLY A 315 -9.88 -2.36 12.80
CA GLY A 315 -10.59 -1.31 13.54
C GLY A 315 -9.65 -0.45 14.37
N ILE A 316 -8.72 -1.05 15.12
CA ILE A 316 -7.67 -0.33 15.85
C ILE A 316 -6.79 0.48 14.89
N MET A 317 -6.42 -0.10 13.75
CA MET A 317 -5.64 0.60 12.74
C MET A 317 -6.38 1.81 12.17
N ALA A 318 -7.68 1.68 11.88
CA ALA A 318 -8.48 2.80 11.39
C ALA A 318 -8.57 3.93 12.43
N LEU A 319 -8.88 3.59 13.69
CA LEU A 319 -8.94 4.57 14.79
C LEU A 319 -7.57 5.24 15.02
N GLY A 320 -6.50 4.46 15.09
CA GLY A 320 -5.16 4.98 15.32
C GLY A 320 -4.72 5.94 14.21
N ARG A 321 -4.94 5.58 12.93
CA ARG A 321 -4.64 6.45 11.77
C ARG A 321 -5.43 7.76 11.81
N TYR A 322 -6.67 7.74 12.26
CA TYR A 322 -7.47 8.96 12.40
C TYR A 322 -6.86 9.93 13.42
N PHE A 323 -6.35 9.40 14.54
CA PHE A 323 -5.71 10.18 15.61
C PHE A 323 -4.20 10.31 15.48
N ALA A 324 -3.61 10.04 14.32
CA ALA A 324 -2.16 10.09 14.10
C ALA A 324 -1.55 11.50 14.30
N GLY A 325 -2.32 12.58 14.09
CA GLY A 325 -1.82 13.95 14.13
C GLY A 325 -1.02 14.30 15.39
N PRO A 326 -1.58 14.20 16.60
CA PRO A 326 -0.86 14.48 17.84
C PRO A 326 0.41 13.65 18.03
N LEU A 327 0.40 12.39 17.54
CA LEU A 327 1.54 11.49 17.66
C LEU A 327 2.68 11.91 16.72
N VAL A 328 2.36 12.26 15.47
CA VAL A 328 3.33 12.74 14.48
C VAL A 328 3.96 14.07 14.91
N HIS A 329 3.16 15.00 15.45
CA HIS A 329 3.68 16.29 15.94
C HIS A 329 4.62 16.13 17.15
N LYS A 330 4.36 15.16 18.05
CA LYS A 330 5.20 14.92 19.22
C LYS A 330 6.47 14.14 18.92
N LEU A 331 6.38 13.08 18.12
CA LEU A 331 7.46 12.12 17.90
C LEU A 331 8.23 12.34 16.60
N SER A 332 7.78 13.19 15.71
CA SER A 332 8.16 13.27 14.29
C SER A 332 7.77 12.00 13.50
N THR A 333 7.76 12.14 12.17
CA THR A 333 7.45 11.03 11.24
C THR A 333 8.34 9.80 11.47
N LEU A 334 9.64 10.02 11.61
CA LEU A 334 10.59 8.91 11.88
C LEU A 334 10.44 8.33 13.29
N GLY A 335 10.14 9.16 14.28
CA GLY A 335 9.87 8.70 15.65
C GLY A 335 8.64 7.79 15.73
N VAL A 336 7.58 8.11 14.99
CA VAL A 336 6.39 7.26 14.87
C VAL A 336 6.75 5.91 14.26
N LEU A 337 7.55 5.88 13.17
CA LEU A 337 8.00 4.63 12.54
C LEU A 337 8.83 3.76 13.49
N LEU A 338 9.75 4.36 14.26
CA LEU A 338 10.56 3.63 15.23
C LEU A 338 9.71 3.02 16.35
N VAL A 339 8.81 3.80 16.95
CA VAL A 339 7.90 3.30 18.00
C VAL A 339 7.00 2.20 17.44
N SER A 340 6.46 2.38 16.24
CA SER A 340 5.68 1.37 15.54
C SER A 340 6.44 0.07 15.34
N ALA A 341 7.72 0.15 14.92
CA ALA A 341 8.56 -1.03 14.74
C ALA A 341 8.83 -1.77 16.08
N ILE A 342 9.06 -1.04 17.16
CA ILE A 342 9.25 -1.64 18.49
C ILE A 342 7.96 -2.35 18.94
N ILE A 343 6.81 -1.68 18.86
CA ILE A 343 5.54 -2.24 19.32
C ILE A 343 5.13 -3.44 18.44
N SER A 344 5.32 -3.38 17.13
CA SER A 344 5.01 -4.50 16.23
C SER A 344 5.92 -5.71 16.46
N THR A 345 7.21 -5.49 16.79
CA THR A 345 8.12 -6.56 17.17
C THR A 345 7.64 -7.27 18.44
N ILE A 346 7.28 -6.50 19.48
CA ILE A 346 6.73 -7.04 20.72
C ILE A 346 5.41 -7.76 20.44
N GLY A 347 4.50 -7.14 19.65
CA GLY A 347 3.21 -7.71 19.30
C GLY A 347 3.31 -9.06 18.60
N LEU A 348 4.17 -9.18 17.56
CA LEU A 348 4.39 -10.45 16.88
C LEU A 348 5.04 -11.51 17.77
N TYR A 349 6.00 -11.12 18.61
CA TYR A 349 6.61 -12.03 19.57
C TYR A 349 5.57 -12.59 20.55
N LEU A 350 4.75 -11.71 21.15
CA LEU A 350 3.64 -12.12 22.01
C LEU A 350 2.63 -13.02 21.26
N TYR A 351 2.32 -12.68 20.03
CA TYR A 351 1.38 -13.46 19.20
C TYR A 351 1.91 -14.86 18.89
N SER A 352 3.24 -15.02 18.82
CA SER A 352 3.89 -16.33 18.60
C SER A 352 4.03 -17.17 19.86
N THR A 353 3.93 -16.58 21.06
CA THR A 353 4.26 -17.25 22.33
C THR A 353 3.09 -17.42 23.28
N LEU A 354 2.11 -16.53 23.21
CA LEU A 354 0.95 -16.57 24.09
C LEU A 354 -0.09 -17.58 23.59
N GLU A 355 -0.68 -18.32 24.52
CA GLU A 355 -1.72 -19.31 24.26
C GLU A 355 -3.02 -18.93 24.96
N GLY A 356 -4.14 -19.34 24.38
CA GLY A 356 -5.48 -19.09 24.89
C GLY A 356 -6.11 -17.81 24.31
N THR A 357 -7.45 -17.79 24.26
CA THR A 357 -8.28 -16.80 23.56
C THR A 357 -7.96 -15.35 23.95
N GLY A 358 -7.93 -15.07 25.27
CA GLY A 358 -7.70 -13.71 25.77
C GLY A 358 -6.28 -13.21 25.52
N ALA A 359 -5.28 -14.07 25.70
CA ALA A 359 -3.87 -13.75 25.49
C ALA A 359 -3.55 -13.53 24.00
N THR A 360 -4.11 -14.35 23.11
CA THR A 360 -3.99 -14.20 21.66
C THR A 360 -4.63 -12.89 21.19
N LEU A 361 -5.82 -12.54 21.69
CA LEU A 361 -6.48 -11.28 21.37
C LEU A 361 -5.66 -10.07 21.86
N PHE A 362 -5.12 -10.14 23.07
CA PHE A 362 -4.22 -9.10 23.58
C PHE A 362 -3.00 -8.91 22.70
N ALA A 363 -2.34 -10.01 22.30
CA ALA A 363 -1.19 -9.97 21.39
C ALA A 363 -1.56 -9.36 20.02
N ALA A 364 -2.71 -9.71 19.45
CA ALA A 364 -3.23 -9.14 18.22
C ALA A 364 -3.49 -7.63 18.34
N ILE A 365 -4.00 -7.16 19.50
CA ILE A 365 -4.18 -5.72 19.78
C ILE A 365 -2.84 -5.00 19.82
N VAL A 366 -1.84 -5.55 20.53
CA VAL A 366 -0.48 -4.96 20.58
C VAL A 366 0.12 -4.90 19.17
N PHE A 367 0.00 -5.97 18.40
CA PHE A 367 0.45 -6.00 17.01
C PHE A 367 -0.26 -4.93 16.16
N ALA A 368 -1.58 -4.81 16.26
CA ALA A 368 -2.37 -3.83 15.53
C ALA A 368 -1.92 -2.39 15.80
N VAL A 369 -1.66 -2.04 17.08
CA VAL A 369 -1.11 -0.72 17.46
C VAL A 369 0.27 -0.51 16.83
N GLY A 370 1.10 -1.54 16.79
CA GLY A 370 2.44 -1.49 16.18
C GLY A 370 2.41 -1.20 14.69
N VAL A 371 1.64 -1.96 13.92
CA VAL A 371 1.61 -1.83 12.45
C VAL A 371 0.75 -0.67 11.96
N CYS A 372 -0.07 -0.09 12.82
CA CYS A 372 -1.08 0.92 12.51
C CYS A 372 -0.57 2.03 11.58
N TYR A 373 0.62 2.55 11.85
CA TYR A 373 1.14 3.75 11.20
C TYR A 373 2.14 3.48 10.07
N PHE A 374 2.53 2.24 9.80
CA PHE A 374 3.61 1.93 8.88
C PHE A 374 3.37 2.54 7.49
N TRP A 375 2.36 2.09 6.78
CA TRP A 375 2.14 2.48 5.39
C TRP A 375 2.02 4.00 5.18
N PRO A 376 1.07 4.72 5.81
CA PRO A 376 0.89 6.15 5.56
C PRO A 376 2.03 7.01 6.06
N THR A 377 2.71 6.60 7.15
CA THR A 377 3.83 7.35 7.71
C THR A 377 5.10 7.17 6.88
N MET A 378 5.30 6.01 6.24
CA MET A 378 6.37 5.79 5.26
C MET A 378 6.21 6.71 4.04
N LEU A 379 4.98 6.82 3.50
CA LEU A 379 4.67 7.77 2.42
C LEU A 379 4.88 9.22 2.88
N GLY A 380 4.43 9.54 4.09
CA GLY A 380 4.66 10.86 4.73
C GLY A 380 6.15 11.19 4.82
N PHE A 381 6.97 10.23 5.25
CA PHE A 381 8.42 10.42 5.32
C PHE A 381 9.02 10.79 3.95
N ILE A 382 8.66 10.08 2.88
CA ILE A 382 9.16 10.40 1.54
C ILE A 382 8.73 11.80 1.11
N SER A 383 7.47 12.17 1.32
CA SER A 383 6.95 13.48 0.91
C SER A 383 7.55 14.65 1.71
N GLU A 384 7.97 14.43 2.96
CA GLU A 384 8.58 15.44 3.82
C GLU A 384 10.10 15.55 3.63
N TYR A 385 10.80 14.42 3.58
CA TYR A 385 12.28 14.38 3.58
C TYR A 385 12.90 14.26 2.18
N LEU A 386 12.14 13.77 1.20
CA LEU A 386 12.59 13.55 -0.17
C LEU A 386 11.60 14.12 -1.21
N PRO A 387 11.15 15.39 -1.06
CA PRO A 387 10.09 15.96 -1.91
C PRO A 387 10.45 15.98 -3.40
N LYS A 388 11.75 16.01 -3.75
CA LYS A 388 12.21 15.96 -5.14
C LYS A 388 11.92 14.64 -5.86
N THR A 389 11.61 13.55 -5.13
CA THR A 389 11.18 12.29 -5.74
C THR A 389 9.76 12.36 -6.31
N GLY A 390 8.96 13.34 -5.88
CA GLY A 390 7.63 13.64 -6.39
C GLY A 390 6.66 12.45 -6.29
N ALA A 391 5.72 12.40 -7.20
CA ALA A 391 4.75 11.31 -7.29
C ALA A 391 5.41 9.95 -7.57
N LEU A 392 6.52 9.93 -8.32
CA LEU A 392 7.29 8.70 -8.58
C LEU A 392 7.79 8.07 -7.29
N GLY A 393 8.35 8.87 -6.37
CA GLY A 393 8.85 8.37 -5.08
C GLY A 393 7.76 7.71 -4.25
N LEU A 394 6.60 8.36 -4.11
CA LEU A 394 5.46 7.81 -3.40
C LEU A 394 4.96 6.50 -4.04
N SER A 395 4.91 6.46 -5.36
CA SER A 395 4.42 5.32 -6.12
C SER A 395 5.39 4.14 -6.11
N VAL A 396 6.69 4.38 -6.24
CA VAL A 396 7.72 3.33 -6.12
C VAL A 396 7.71 2.74 -4.72
N LEU A 397 7.59 3.59 -3.69
CA LEU A 397 7.52 3.13 -2.31
C LEU A 397 6.30 2.21 -2.08
N GLY A 398 5.10 2.67 -2.43
CA GLY A 398 3.88 1.87 -2.24
C GLY A 398 3.87 0.60 -3.08
N GLY A 399 4.32 0.67 -4.34
CA GLY A 399 4.45 -0.51 -5.20
C GLY A 399 5.43 -1.55 -4.64
N ALA A 400 6.55 -1.11 -4.06
CA ALA A 400 7.50 -1.99 -3.39
C ALA A 400 6.88 -2.70 -2.18
N GLY A 401 6.00 -2.04 -1.45
CA GLY A 401 5.23 -2.66 -0.36
C GLY A 401 4.33 -3.79 -0.86
N MET A 402 3.61 -3.59 -1.97
CA MET A 402 2.75 -4.63 -2.56
C MET A 402 3.55 -5.82 -3.11
N VAL A 403 4.70 -5.58 -3.72
CA VAL A 403 5.62 -6.64 -4.15
C VAL A 403 6.16 -7.40 -2.94
N GLY A 404 6.54 -6.69 -1.86
CA GLY A 404 6.99 -7.31 -0.61
C GLY A 404 5.95 -8.27 -0.04
N THR A 405 4.69 -7.84 -0.02
CA THR A 405 3.56 -8.69 0.39
C THR A 405 3.42 -9.91 -0.51
N SER A 406 3.41 -9.73 -1.84
CA SER A 406 3.30 -10.84 -2.79
C SER A 406 4.42 -11.87 -2.64
N PHE A 407 5.62 -11.41 -2.31
CA PHE A 407 6.79 -12.25 -2.13
C PHE A 407 6.77 -13.02 -0.80
N VAL A 408 6.34 -12.37 0.28
CA VAL A 408 6.33 -12.98 1.62
C VAL A 408 5.21 -14.02 1.80
N LEU A 409 4.07 -13.83 1.11
CA LEU A 409 2.91 -14.71 1.28
C LEU A 409 3.20 -16.19 0.97
N PRO A 410 3.83 -16.59 -0.15
CA PRO A 410 4.19 -17.99 -0.41
C PRO A 410 5.17 -18.54 0.64
N ILE A 411 6.14 -17.73 1.09
CA ILE A 411 7.12 -18.11 2.11
C ILE A 411 6.41 -18.38 3.44
N MET A 412 5.48 -17.51 3.85
CA MET A 412 4.68 -17.73 5.05
C MET A 412 3.78 -18.96 4.94
N GLY A 413 3.10 -19.13 3.81
CA GLY A 413 2.26 -20.32 3.55
C GLY A 413 3.06 -21.61 3.72
N HIS A 414 4.19 -21.73 3.04
CA HIS A 414 5.09 -22.87 3.19
C HIS A 414 5.58 -23.08 4.63
N SER A 415 5.93 -21.99 5.32
CA SER A 415 6.37 -22.06 6.71
C SER A 415 5.24 -22.50 7.65
N ILE A 416 4.01 -22.09 7.42
CA ILE A 416 2.83 -22.53 8.20
C ILE A 416 2.62 -24.02 8.02
N ASP A 417 2.70 -24.52 6.78
CA ASP A 417 2.51 -25.94 6.46
C ASP A 417 3.60 -26.84 7.03
N THR A 418 4.85 -26.37 7.07
CA THR A 418 6.01 -27.18 7.47
C THR A 418 6.41 -27.01 8.94
N ALA A 419 6.39 -25.79 9.46
CA ALA A 419 6.86 -25.46 10.82
C ALA A 419 5.71 -25.07 11.79
N GLY A 420 4.52 -24.81 11.24
CA GLY A 420 3.35 -24.41 11.99
C GLY A 420 3.21 -22.91 12.23
N PRO A 421 1.98 -22.45 12.59
CA PRO A 421 1.63 -21.04 12.70
C PRO A 421 2.51 -20.25 13.69
N GLN A 422 2.75 -20.79 14.90
CA GLN A 422 3.52 -20.12 15.96
C GLN A 422 4.97 -19.90 15.55
N GLN A 423 5.60 -20.92 14.95
CA GLN A 423 6.99 -20.80 14.48
C GLN A 423 7.11 -19.80 13.32
N THR A 424 6.13 -19.78 12.44
CA THR A 424 6.05 -18.79 11.35
C THR A 424 5.96 -17.37 11.89
N LEU A 425 5.06 -17.09 12.84
CA LEU A 425 4.98 -15.78 13.51
C LEU A 425 6.28 -15.38 14.18
N ARG A 426 6.93 -16.35 14.87
CA ARG A 426 8.22 -16.12 15.53
C ARG A 426 9.30 -15.73 14.52
N SER A 427 9.36 -16.38 13.38
CA SER A 427 10.29 -16.03 12.29
C SER A 427 9.96 -14.65 11.70
N MET A 428 8.68 -14.32 11.52
CA MET A 428 8.22 -13.01 11.02
C MET A 428 8.59 -11.86 11.97
N THR A 429 8.81 -12.11 13.26
CA THR A 429 9.26 -11.10 14.23
C THR A 429 10.60 -10.46 13.82
N ALA A 430 11.43 -11.16 13.03
CA ALA A 430 12.68 -10.61 12.51
C ALA A 430 12.47 -9.38 11.62
N LEU A 431 11.37 -9.31 10.87
CA LEU A 431 11.10 -8.20 9.93
C LEU A 431 10.98 -6.84 10.67
N PRO A 432 10.07 -6.68 11.63
CA PRO A 432 9.98 -5.43 12.39
C PRO A 432 11.19 -5.22 13.32
N ALA A 433 11.89 -6.25 13.80
CA ALA A 433 13.13 -6.10 14.56
C ALA A 433 14.24 -5.45 13.73
N VAL A 434 14.40 -5.83 12.47
CA VAL A 434 15.32 -5.15 11.53
C VAL A 434 14.92 -3.70 11.35
N LEU A 435 13.61 -3.39 11.23
CA LEU A 435 13.13 -2.02 11.13
C LEU A 435 13.46 -1.17 12.35
N VAL A 436 13.43 -1.73 13.57
CA VAL A 436 13.87 -1.03 14.79
C VAL A 436 15.31 -0.55 14.64
N VAL A 437 16.21 -1.42 14.19
CA VAL A 437 17.62 -1.07 14.00
C VAL A 437 17.76 0.01 12.91
N VAL A 438 17.12 -0.19 11.76
CA VAL A 438 17.23 0.75 10.62
C VAL A 438 16.66 2.13 10.99
N PHE A 439 15.48 2.21 11.60
CA PHE A 439 14.89 3.49 11.99
C PHE A 439 15.66 4.19 13.12
N ALA A 440 16.26 3.43 14.07
CA ALA A 440 17.13 4.01 15.07
C ALA A 440 18.40 4.63 14.44
N LEU A 441 19.05 3.91 13.52
CA LEU A 441 20.21 4.43 12.78
C LEU A 441 19.88 5.66 11.94
N LEU A 442 18.73 5.64 11.25
CA LEU A 442 18.25 6.80 10.50
C LEU A 442 17.96 8.00 11.41
N ALA A 443 17.40 7.78 12.60
CA ALA A 443 17.15 8.85 13.57
C ALA A 443 18.46 9.51 14.02
N LEU A 444 19.49 8.72 14.30
CA LEU A 444 20.83 9.21 14.65
C LEU A 444 21.45 9.97 13.47
N TYR A 445 21.38 9.43 12.25
CA TYR A 445 21.91 10.06 11.05
C TYR A 445 21.27 11.44 10.79
N LEU A 446 19.94 11.52 10.83
CA LEU A 446 19.23 12.78 10.57
C LEU A 446 19.43 13.83 11.67
N ARG A 447 19.57 13.40 12.94
CA ARG A 447 19.95 14.31 14.05
C ARG A 447 21.34 14.94 13.82
N LYS A 448 22.33 14.11 13.46
CA LYS A 448 23.69 14.59 13.18
C LYS A 448 23.73 15.58 12.01
N ARG A 449 22.94 15.34 10.96
CA ARG A 449 22.86 16.23 9.80
C ARG A 449 22.22 17.59 10.13
N ARG A 450 21.23 17.63 11.03
CA ARG A 450 20.62 18.88 11.50
C ARG A 450 21.61 19.69 12.35
N SER A 451 22.33 19.07 13.27
CA SER A 451 23.32 19.78 14.11
C SER A 451 24.56 20.24 13.32
N GLY A 452 24.94 19.59 12.23
CA GLY A 452 26.05 20.01 11.36
C GLY A 452 25.72 21.17 10.40
N ASN A 453 24.44 21.46 10.17
CA ASN A 453 24.02 22.61 9.32
C ASN A 453 23.74 23.89 10.14
N THR A 454 23.94 23.87 11.44
CA THR A 454 23.80 25.03 12.36
C THR A 454 25.14 25.67 12.71
N HIS A 455 26.21 25.27 12.08
CA HIS A 455 27.55 25.89 12.07
C HIS A 455 27.92 26.29 10.64
#